data_e59fe3ce2dde50b1b44becf1a2f78248
#
_entry.id   e59fe3ce2dde50b1b44becf1a2f78248
#
_cell.length_a   1.000
_cell.length_b   1.000
_cell.length_c   1.000
_cell.angle_alpha   90.00
_cell.angle_beta   90.00
_cell.angle_gamma   90.00
#
_symmetry.space_group_name_H-M   'P 1'
#
loop_
_entity.id
_entity.type
_entity.pdbx_description
1 polymer ?
#
loop_
_entity_poly.entity_id
_entity_poly.type
_entity_poly.pdbx_seq_one_letter_code
_entity_poly.pdbx_strand_id
1 'polypeptide(L)'
;MLFDIRGKRKRFIQVIYVFLALLLGGSLVLFGIGGDAPGGLGDAIGIGSNSGSGGNPEFNEEIEAAEATLETNPRNPDALLALARYNYLNGQQALEVDAEQGTQVLTDEAVSDFEASIDAWERYLKANQGKPDPSVAILVLRAYSGIALESSSSATIQRRLEGAQRAAAVVAEERPGPNSYLDLATFAFLSGDTKAAEKASKEALASVDESGKSALEGQLKAAERQGKALQRQLKNQEDGQGAIENPFEPLEPDSAPAP
;
A
#
# COMPACT_ATOMS: atom_id res chain seq x y z
N MET A 1 0.90 -15.70 30.20
CA MET A 1 -0.31 -14.94 29.85
C MET A 1 0.15 -13.63 29.23
N LEU A 2 0.41 -13.63 27.91
CA LEU A 2 1.12 -12.53 27.23
C LEU A 2 0.28 -11.84 26.16
N PHE A 3 -1.02 -12.09 26.10
CA PHE A 3 -1.90 -11.38 25.17
C PHE A 3 -3.16 -10.90 25.89
N ASP A 4 -3.13 -9.64 26.29
CA ASP A 4 -4.33 -8.95 26.76
C ASP A 4 -5.12 -8.48 25.52
N ILE A 5 -6.09 -9.32 25.10
CA ILE A 5 -6.95 -9.10 23.92
C ILE A 5 -8.11 -8.13 24.25
N ARG A 6 -8.14 -7.54 25.44
CA ARG A 6 -9.19 -6.64 25.93
C ARG A 6 -8.74 -5.19 25.94
N GLY A 7 -8.23 -4.67 24.83
CA GLY A 7 -7.77 -3.30 24.77
C GLY A 7 -7.94 -2.68 23.38
N LYS A 8 -7.68 -1.41 23.30
CA LYS A 8 -7.78 -0.52 22.12
C LYS A 8 -7.08 -1.06 20.85
N ARG A 9 -6.14 -2.02 20.98
CA ARG A 9 -5.46 -2.71 19.87
C ARG A 9 -6.38 -3.56 18.98
N LYS A 10 -7.43 -4.17 19.53
CA LYS A 10 -8.37 -5.00 18.73
C LYS A 10 -9.10 -4.17 17.67
N ARG A 11 -9.45 -2.93 17.98
CA ARG A 11 -10.12 -2.00 17.05
C ARG A 11 -9.16 -1.50 15.97
N PHE A 12 -7.91 -1.26 16.31
CA PHE A 12 -6.85 -0.85 15.37
C PHE A 12 -6.61 -1.93 14.30
N ILE A 13 -6.51 -3.17 14.71
CA ILE A 13 -6.37 -4.32 13.82
C ILE A 13 -7.59 -4.45 12.89
N GLN A 14 -8.82 -4.32 13.39
CA GLN A 14 -10.03 -4.41 12.58
C GLN A 14 -10.12 -3.36 11.46
N VAL A 15 -9.50 -2.23 11.65
CA VAL A 15 -9.50 -1.13 10.68
C VAL A 15 -8.46 -1.30 9.60
N ILE A 16 -7.27 -1.80 9.94
CA ILE A 16 -6.30 -2.25 8.94
C ILE A 16 -6.97 -3.28 8.03
N TYR A 17 -7.79 -4.17 8.58
CA TYR A 17 -8.50 -5.17 7.80
C TYR A 17 -9.60 -4.60 6.91
N VAL A 18 -10.34 -3.60 7.37
CA VAL A 18 -11.35 -2.94 6.52
C VAL A 18 -10.67 -2.17 5.39
N PHE A 19 -9.53 -1.53 5.66
CA PHE A 19 -8.74 -0.85 4.65
C PHE A 19 -8.09 -1.85 3.67
N LEU A 20 -7.51 -2.92 4.18
CA LEU A 20 -6.97 -4.01 3.35
C LEU A 20 -8.08 -4.73 2.57
N ALA A 21 -9.23 -4.95 3.18
CA ALA A 21 -10.40 -5.54 2.51
C ALA A 21 -10.99 -4.60 1.45
N LEU A 22 -10.94 -3.29 1.63
CA LEU A 22 -11.34 -2.31 0.61
C LEU A 22 -10.32 -2.23 -0.54
N LEU A 23 -9.02 -2.25 -0.23
CA LEU A 23 -7.96 -2.29 -1.26
C LEU A 23 -7.91 -3.64 -1.97
N LEU A 24 -8.04 -4.75 -1.25
CA LEU A 24 -8.03 -6.09 -1.83
C LEU A 24 -9.40 -6.49 -2.40
N GLY A 25 -10.50 -6.20 -1.70
CA GLY A 25 -11.85 -6.56 -2.13
C GLY A 25 -12.34 -5.70 -3.30
N GLY A 26 -12.02 -4.41 -3.32
CA GLY A 26 -12.28 -3.54 -4.47
C GLY A 26 -11.48 -3.96 -5.70
N SER A 27 -10.22 -4.34 -5.49
CA SER A 27 -9.34 -4.87 -6.53
C SER A 27 -9.81 -6.24 -7.04
N LEU A 28 -10.24 -7.14 -6.16
CA LEU A 28 -10.61 -8.51 -6.50
C LEU A 28 -11.91 -8.58 -7.32
N VAL A 29 -12.87 -7.71 -7.04
CA VAL A 29 -14.13 -7.61 -7.79
C VAL A 29 -13.92 -7.00 -9.17
N LEU A 30 -12.97 -6.06 -9.32
CA LEU A 30 -12.68 -5.38 -10.60
C LEU A 30 -11.66 -6.13 -11.47
N PHE A 31 -10.82 -6.99 -10.90
CA PHE A 31 -9.87 -7.80 -11.68
C PHE A 31 -10.44 -9.13 -12.17
N GLY A 32 -11.75 -9.41 -11.96
CA GLY A 32 -12.41 -10.56 -12.59
C GLY A 32 -11.74 -11.91 -12.29
N ILE A 33 -11.25 -12.14 -11.05
CA ILE A 33 -10.82 -13.48 -10.63
C ILE A 33 -12.08 -14.33 -10.41
N GLY A 34 -12.61 -14.80 -11.52
CA GLY A 34 -13.82 -15.63 -11.61
C GLY A 34 -14.05 -16.11 -13.03
N GLY A 35 -13.03 -16.14 -13.88
CA GLY A 35 -13.10 -16.67 -15.23
C GLY A 35 -11.72 -17.12 -15.71
N ASP A 36 -11.67 -18.28 -16.33
CA ASP A 36 -10.51 -18.93 -16.95
C ASP A 36 -9.80 -18.01 -17.98
N ALA A 37 -8.98 -17.07 -17.51
CA ALA A 37 -8.08 -16.34 -18.37
C ALA A 37 -6.63 -16.80 -18.08
N PRO A 38 -5.94 -17.45 -19.05
CA PRO A 38 -4.53 -17.77 -18.92
C PRO A 38 -3.73 -16.46 -18.96
N GLY A 39 -2.98 -16.16 -17.91
CA GLY A 39 -2.14 -14.97 -17.81
C GLY A 39 -2.35 -14.13 -16.55
N GLY A 40 -2.81 -14.72 -15.45
CA GLY A 40 -2.89 -14.07 -14.15
C GLY A 40 -1.50 -13.66 -13.66
N LEU A 41 -1.43 -12.54 -12.93
CA LEU A 41 -0.19 -11.95 -12.39
C LEU A 41 0.65 -12.97 -11.58
N GLY A 42 0.00 -13.98 -10.98
CA GLY A 42 0.65 -15.07 -10.26
C GLY A 42 1.54 -15.96 -11.14
N ASP A 43 1.14 -16.18 -12.39
CA ASP A 43 1.92 -17.01 -13.34
C ASP A 43 3.13 -16.26 -13.93
N ALA A 44 3.02 -14.92 -13.99
CA ALA A 44 4.11 -14.08 -14.47
C ALA A 44 5.20 -13.82 -13.41
N ILE A 45 4.93 -14.12 -12.14
CA ILE A 45 5.82 -13.85 -11.00
C ILE A 45 6.35 -15.16 -10.38
N GLY A 46 5.92 -16.35 -10.87
CA GLY A 46 6.46 -17.64 -10.41
C GLY A 46 6.14 -17.98 -8.95
N ILE A 47 5.04 -17.50 -8.39
CA ILE A 47 4.63 -17.83 -7.01
C ILE A 47 3.99 -19.23 -7.00
N GLY A 48 4.84 -20.24 -7.01
CA GLY A 48 4.49 -21.60 -6.60
C GLY A 48 4.47 -21.65 -5.07
N SER A 49 3.34 -22.06 -4.51
CA SER A 49 3.08 -22.22 -3.08
C SER A 49 4.18 -23.02 -2.38
N ASN A 50 5.05 -22.35 -1.64
CA ASN A 50 5.90 -23.00 -0.66
C ASN A 50 5.81 -22.23 0.67
N SER A 51 4.96 -22.73 1.57
CA SER A 51 4.79 -22.16 2.91
C SER A 51 5.92 -22.69 3.80
N GLY A 52 6.99 -21.94 3.90
CA GLY A 52 8.09 -22.19 4.84
C GLY A 52 8.58 -20.86 5.41
N SER A 53 8.59 -20.77 6.74
CA SER A 53 9.17 -19.65 7.49
C SER A 53 10.67 -19.54 7.18
N GLY A 54 11.04 -18.50 6.45
CA GLY A 54 12.39 -18.19 5.98
C GLY A 54 12.34 -17.87 4.49
N GLY A 55 12.82 -16.66 4.11
CA GLY A 55 12.72 -16.15 2.74
C GLY A 55 13.09 -17.18 1.67
N ASN A 56 12.52 -17.04 0.48
CA ASN A 56 12.83 -17.95 -0.62
C ASN A 56 14.33 -17.85 -0.96
N PRO A 57 15.09 -18.97 -0.95
CA PRO A 57 16.52 -18.95 -1.27
C PRO A 57 16.82 -18.26 -2.61
N GLU A 58 15.95 -18.41 -3.61
CA GLU A 58 16.10 -17.75 -4.92
C GLU A 58 16.03 -16.22 -4.80
N PHE A 59 15.17 -15.68 -3.94
CA PHE A 59 15.08 -14.21 -3.76
C PHE A 59 16.31 -13.68 -3.02
N ASN A 60 16.84 -14.42 -2.06
CA ASN A 60 18.04 -14.05 -1.33
C ASN A 60 19.26 -14.03 -2.25
N GLU A 61 19.40 -15.00 -3.15
CA GLU A 61 20.49 -15.01 -4.15
C GLU A 61 20.42 -13.78 -5.07
N GLU A 62 19.22 -13.39 -5.50
CA GLU A 62 19.02 -12.20 -6.34
C GLU A 62 19.29 -10.90 -5.58
N ILE A 63 18.92 -10.83 -4.29
CA ILE A 63 19.24 -9.70 -3.41
C ILE A 63 20.75 -9.57 -3.26
N GLU A 64 21.47 -10.65 -2.90
CA GLU A 64 22.93 -10.67 -2.76
C GLU A 64 23.64 -10.26 -4.06
N ALA A 65 23.18 -10.75 -5.21
CA ALA A 65 23.74 -10.39 -6.51
C ALA A 65 23.55 -8.91 -6.84
N ALA A 66 22.37 -8.36 -6.50
CA ALA A 66 22.09 -6.95 -6.69
C ALA A 66 22.91 -6.06 -5.75
N GLU A 67 23.07 -6.47 -4.48
CA GLU A 67 23.92 -5.79 -3.49
C GLU A 67 25.38 -5.78 -3.93
N ALA A 68 25.94 -6.91 -4.36
CA ALA A 68 27.28 -7.00 -4.90
C ALA A 68 27.49 -6.08 -6.11
N THR A 69 26.46 -5.93 -6.96
CA THR A 69 26.50 -4.99 -8.07
C THR A 69 26.54 -3.54 -7.58
N LEU A 70 25.80 -3.22 -6.53
CA LEU A 70 25.75 -1.88 -5.95
C LEU A 70 27.00 -1.49 -5.16
N GLU A 71 27.80 -2.46 -4.66
CA GLU A 71 29.12 -2.20 -4.08
C GLU A 71 30.05 -1.54 -5.10
N THR A 72 29.99 -1.97 -6.35
CA THR A 72 30.83 -1.46 -7.45
C THR A 72 30.21 -0.29 -8.18
N ASN A 73 28.87 -0.28 -8.29
CA ASN A 73 28.08 0.78 -8.94
C ASN A 73 26.84 1.16 -8.10
N PRO A 74 26.97 2.03 -7.10
CA PRO A 74 25.89 2.38 -6.16
C PRO A 74 24.64 3.00 -6.79
N ARG A 75 24.68 3.37 -8.06
CA ARG A 75 23.58 3.96 -8.82
C ARG A 75 23.13 3.08 -9.99
N ASN A 76 23.46 1.79 -9.98
CA ASN A 76 22.99 0.88 -11.02
C ASN A 76 21.45 0.76 -10.94
N PRO A 77 20.68 1.23 -11.94
CA PRO A 77 19.24 1.23 -11.85
C PRO A 77 18.65 -0.19 -11.88
N ASP A 78 19.26 -1.12 -12.61
CA ASP A 78 18.78 -2.51 -12.72
C ASP A 78 18.93 -3.25 -11.39
N ALA A 79 20.06 -3.07 -10.71
CA ALA A 79 20.30 -3.66 -9.39
C ALA A 79 19.36 -3.06 -8.32
N LEU A 80 19.14 -1.74 -8.34
CA LEU A 80 18.17 -1.09 -7.46
C LEU A 80 16.74 -1.58 -7.71
N LEU A 81 16.38 -1.79 -8.97
CA LEU A 81 15.07 -2.32 -9.35
C LEU A 81 14.88 -3.78 -8.90
N ALA A 82 15.94 -4.60 -9.01
CA ALA A 82 15.97 -5.96 -8.50
C ALA A 82 15.77 -5.99 -6.97
N LEU A 83 16.52 -5.16 -6.22
CA LEU A 83 16.34 -5.05 -4.78
C LEU A 83 14.90 -4.63 -4.41
N ALA A 84 14.33 -3.64 -5.09
CA ALA A 84 12.95 -3.21 -4.82
C ALA A 84 11.95 -4.36 -5.01
N ARG A 85 12.15 -5.17 -6.04
CA ARG A 85 11.29 -6.32 -6.34
C ARG A 85 11.45 -7.45 -5.33
N TYR A 86 12.68 -7.92 -5.12
CA TYR A 86 12.92 -9.15 -4.36
C TYR A 86 12.74 -8.94 -2.85
N ASN A 87 13.09 -7.77 -2.31
CA ASN A 87 12.73 -7.43 -0.92
C ASN A 87 11.21 -7.39 -0.72
N TYR A 88 10.44 -6.84 -1.67
CA TYR A 88 8.99 -6.92 -1.58
C TYR A 88 8.49 -8.37 -1.52
N LEU A 89 9.02 -9.25 -2.37
CA LEU A 89 8.62 -10.66 -2.41
C LEU A 89 9.00 -11.41 -1.12
N ASN A 90 10.17 -11.12 -0.54
CA ASN A 90 10.56 -11.65 0.76
C ASN A 90 9.60 -11.18 1.87
N GLY A 91 9.31 -9.89 1.93
CA GLY A 91 8.36 -9.35 2.90
C GLY A 91 6.97 -9.96 2.78
N GLN A 92 6.51 -10.30 1.56
CA GLN A 92 5.26 -11.03 1.37
C GLN A 92 5.31 -12.47 1.93
N GLN A 93 6.46 -13.13 1.87
CA GLN A 93 6.61 -14.48 2.44
C GLN A 93 6.76 -14.45 3.95
N ALA A 94 7.28 -13.38 4.50
CA ALA A 94 7.44 -13.18 5.94
C ALA A 94 6.12 -12.81 6.64
N LEU A 95 5.02 -12.61 5.89
CA LEU A 95 3.69 -12.42 6.48
C LEU A 95 3.20 -13.72 7.11
N GLU A 96 2.72 -13.65 8.34
CA GLU A 96 2.08 -14.76 9.03
C GLU A 96 0.56 -14.72 8.85
N VAL A 97 -0.09 -15.87 9.04
CA VAL A 97 -1.55 -15.96 9.06
C VAL A 97 -1.99 -16.24 10.49
N ASP A 98 -2.80 -15.34 11.05
CA ASP A 98 -3.47 -15.61 12.32
C ASP A 98 -4.44 -16.78 12.13
N ALA A 99 -4.15 -17.91 12.77
CA ALA A 99 -4.92 -19.14 12.63
C ALA A 99 -6.36 -19.04 13.14
N GLU A 100 -6.63 -18.09 14.06
CA GLU A 100 -7.98 -17.90 14.62
C GLU A 100 -8.85 -16.99 13.74
N GLN A 101 -8.22 -16.02 13.08
CA GLN A 101 -8.92 -14.99 12.30
C GLN A 101 -8.77 -15.19 10.78
N GLY A 102 -7.85 -16.04 10.34
CA GLY A 102 -7.54 -16.24 8.92
C GLY A 102 -6.98 -15.00 8.22
N THR A 103 -6.40 -14.08 8.98
CA THR A 103 -5.93 -12.78 8.50
C THR A 103 -4.41 -12.73 8.48
N GLN A 104 -3.84 -12.03 7.51
CA GLN A 104 -2.40 -11.83 7.46
C GLN A 104 -1.95 -10.89 8.58
N VAL A 105 -0.86 -11.27 9.24
CA VAL A 105 -0.20 -10.51 10.30
C VAL A 105 1.15 -10.03 9.80
N LEU A 106 1.39 -8.76 9.97
CA LEU A 106 2.65 -8.14 9.63
C LEU A 106 3.70 -8.49 10.70
N THR A 107 4.78 -9.15 10.30
CA THR A 107 5.93 -9.46 11.16
C THR A 107 6.97 -8.35 11.10
N ASP A 108 7.88 -8.29 12.07
CA ASP A 108 9.00 -7.34 12.04
C ASP A 108 9.91 -7.59 10.81
N GLU A 109 10.07 -8.84 10.39
CA GLU A 109 10.81 -9.22 9.18
C GLU A 109 10.12 -8.67 7.93
N ALA A 110 8.80 -8.87 7.80
CA ALA A 110 8.03 -8.32 6.69
C ALA A 110 8.12 -6.79 6.61
N VAL A 111 8.06 -6.10 7.76
CA VAL A 111 8.26 -4.64 7.82
C VAL A 111 9.62 -4.24 7.31
N SER A 112 10.69 -4.92 7.78
CA SER A 112 12.07 -4.65 7.35
C SER A 112 12.25 -4.82 5.85
N ASP A 113 11.72 -5.90 5.29
CA ASP A 113 11.80 -6.19 3.85
C ASP A 113 11.02 -5.18 3.01
N PHE A 114 9.82 -4.80 3.45
CA PHE A 114 9.07 -3.74 2.77
C PHE A 114 9.77 -2.39 2.84
N GLU A 115 10.42 -2.04 3.95
CA GLU A 115 11.23 -0.82 4.05
C GLU A 115 12.45 -0.88 3.11
N ALA A 116 13.14 -2.02 3.02
CA ALA A 116 14.24 -2.23 2.09
C ALA A 116 13.79 -2.11 0.62
N SER A 117 12.63 -2.68 0.27
CA SER A 117 12.01 -2.53 -1.04
C SER A 117 11.74 -1.06 -1.39
N ILE A 118 11.18 -0.30 -0.46
CA ILE A 118 10.88 1.12 -0.60
C ILE A 118 12.16 1.96 -0.79
N ASP A 119 13.19 1.73 0.03
CA ASP A 119 14.47 2.45 -0.08
C ASP A 119 15.12 2.21 -1.44
N ALA A 120 15.17 0.94 -1.87
CA ALA A 120 15.72 0.58 -3.18
C ALA A 120 14.97 1.27 -4.32
N TRP A 121 13.64 1.33 -4.27
CA TRP A 121 12.81 2.05 -5.23
C TRP A 121 13.06 3.56 -5.25
N GLU A 122 13.16 4.19 -4.09
CA GLU A 122 13.46 5.63 -4.03
C GLU A 122 14.85 5.96 -4.58
N ARG A 123 15.83 5.09 -4.36
CA ARG A 123 17.16 5.19 -4.95
C ARG A 123 17.12 4.95 -6.46
N TYR A 124 16.32 3.96 -6.92
CA TYR A 124 16.09 3.71 -8.34
C TYR A 124 15.53 4.92 -9.05
N LEU A 125 14.49 5.56 -8.51
CA LEU A 125 13.90 6.77 -9.12
C LEU A 125 14.93 7.92 -9.26
N LYS A 126 15.90 8.01 -8.35
CA LYS A 126 16.98 9.03 -8.41
C LYS A 126 18.08 8.64 -9.41
N ALA A 127 18.30 7.36 -9.65
CA ALA A 127 19.34 6.85 -10.52
C ALA A 127 18.86 6.68 -11.97
N ASN A 128 17.61 6.30 -12.16
CA ASN A 128 17.01 6.04 -13.45
C ASN A 128 16.75 7.34 -14.22
N GLN A 129 17.22 7.41 -15.47
CA GLN A 129 16.99 8.53 -16.37
C GLN A 129 15.87 8.27 -17.38
N GLY A 130 15.34 7.04 -17.41
CA GLY A 130 14.24 6.63 -18.27
C GLY A 130 12.90 6.67 -17.53
N LYS A 131 11.89 6.06 -18.18
CA LYS A 131 10.59 5.84 -17.55
C LYS A 131 10.72 4.78 -16.45
N PRO A 132 10.12 5.01 -15.27
CA PRO A 132 10.11 4.01 -14.22
C PRO A 132 9.34 2.74 -14.62
N ASP A 133 9.75 1.59 -14.07
CA ASP A 133 9.04 0.31 -14.30
C ASP A 133 7.73 0.27 -13.53
N PRO A 134 6.56 0.26 -14.21
CA PRO A 134 5.27 0.26 -13.54
C PRO A 134 4.97 -1.06 -12.81
N SER A 135 5.61 -2.17 -13.20
CA SER A 135 5.40 -3.46 -12.53
C SER A 135 6.01 -3.46 -11.14
N VAL A 136 7.21 -2.89 -10.99
CA VAL A 136 7.84 -2.73 -9.68
C VAL A 136 7.16 -1.60 -8.89
N ALA A 137 6.72 -0.52 -9.54
CA ALA A 137 5.93 0.52 -8.89
C ALA A 137 4.68 -0.02 -8.19
N ILE A 138 3.98 -1.01 -8.80
CA ILE A 138 2.82 -1.69 -8.17
C ILE A 138 3.24 -2.46 -6.90
N LEU A 139 4.36 -3.17 -6.94
CA LEU A 139 4.85 -3.93 -5.78
C LEU A 139 5.20 -2.97 -4.63
N VAL A 140 5.93 -1.91 -4.93
CA VAL A 140 6.32 -0.89 -3.95
C VAL A 140 5.10 -0.14 -3.40
N LEU A 141 4.10 0.14 -4.24
CA LEU A 141 2.84 0.71 -3.78
C LEU A 141 2.15 -0.19 -2.74
N ARG A 142 2.19 -1.50 -2.95
CA ARG A 142 1.69 -2.49 -1.97
C ARG A 142 2.55 -2.54 -0.70
N ALA A 143 3.89 -2.45 -0.82
CA ALA A 143 4.77 -2.35 0.34
C ALA A 143 4.42 -1.11 1.19
N TYR A 144 4.30 0.06 0.56
CA TYR A 144 3.84 1.28 1.23
C TYR A 144 2.48 1.09 1.91
N SER A 145 1.52 0.47 1.22
CA SER A 145 0.18 0.21 1.76
C SER A 145 0.23 -0.67 3.01
N GLY A 146 1.11 -1.67 3.01
CA GLY A 146 1.27 -2.61 4.12
C GLY A 146 1.81 -1.93 5.39
N ILE A 147 2.77 -1.01 5.24
CA ILE A 147 3.47 -0.39 6.38
C ILE A 147 3.17 1.10 6.57
N ALA A 148 2.24 1.69 5.80
CA ALA A 148 2.01 3.13 5.82
C ALA A 148 1.77 3.68 7.22
N LEU A 149 1.01 2.95 8.03
CA LEU A 149 0.61 3.34 9.39
C LEU A 149 1.43 2.64 10.49
N GLU A 150 2.40 1.79 10.12
CA GLU A 150 3.28 1.07 11.08
C GLU A 150 4.37 2.01 11.61
N SER A 151 3.96 3.07 12.27
CA SER A 151 4.88 4.01 12.92
C SER A 151 4.14 4.84 13.96
N SER A 152 4.83 5.17 15.05
CA SER A 152 4.38 6.15 16.02
C SER A 152 4.70 7.61 15.63
N SER A 153 5.41 7.81 14.53
CA SER A 153 5.83 9.14 14.05
C SER A 153 4.95 9.62 12.91
N SER A 154 4.22 10.72 13.12
CA SER A 154 3.44 11.40 12.08
C SER A 154 4.28 11.74 10.83
N ALA A 155 5.50 12.20 11.03
CA ALA A 155 6.42 12.53 9.95
C ALA A 155 6.81 11.28 9.11
N THR A 156 6.97 10.12 9.74
CA THR A 156 7.25 8.87 9.03
C THR A 156 6.03 8.40 8.24
N ILE A 157 4.85 8.43 8.85
CA ILE A 157 3.58 8.11 8.18
C ILE A 157 3.38 9.03 6.97
N GLN A 158 3.52 10.33 7.15
CA GLN A 158 3.36 11.32 6.07
C GLN A 158 4.31 11.03 4.90
N ARG A 159 5.60 10.79 5.18
CA ARG A 159 6.60 10.47 4.15
C ARG A 159 6.27 9.19 3.39
N ARG A 160 5.77 8.14 4.09
CA ARG A 160 5.34 6.89 3.45
C ARG A 160 4.13 7.10 2.55
N LEU A 161 3.15 7.91 2.96
CA LEU A 161 1.98 8.25 2.16
C LEU A 161 2.35 9.04 0.90
N GLU A 162 3.26 10.00 1.01
CA GLU A 162 3.80 10.73 -0.13
C GLU A 162 4.59 9.81 -1.08
N GLY A 163 5.33 8.84 -0.53
CA GLY A 163 6.00 7.80 -1.31
C GLY A 163 5.02 6.92 -2.09
N ALA A 164 3.97 6.48 -1.41
CA ALA A 164 2.88 5.72 -2.03
C ALA A 164 2.19 6.51 -3.15
N GLN A 165 1.90 7.79 -2.93
CA GLN A 165 1.34 8.67 -3.97
C GLN A 165 2.27 8.75 -5.19
N ARG A 166 3.59 8.89 -5.00
CA ARG A 166 4.55 8.90 -6.12
C ARG A 166 4.57 7.58 -6.88
N ALA A 167 4.55 6.45 -6.18
CA ALA A 167 4.48 5.12 -6.81
C ALA A 167 3.17 4.95 -7.59
N ALA A 168 2.03 5.33 -7.01
CA ALA A 168 0.72 5.32 -7.68
C ALA A 168 0.70 6.23 -8.92
N ALA A 169 1.38 7.37 -8.89
CA ALA A 169 1.50 8.26 -10.04
C ALA A 169 2.25 7.60 -11.20
N VAL A 170 3.34 6.88 -10.94
CA VAL A 170 4.05 6.09 -11.95
C VAL A 170 3.13 5.04 -12.57
N VAL A 171 2.36 4.32 -11.75
CA VAL A 171 1.41 3.32 -12.24
C VAL A 171 0.33 3.96 -13.12
N ALA A 172 -0.24 5.09 -12.69
CA ALA A 172 -1.29 5.78 -13.44
C ALA A 172 -0.79 6.38 -14.76
N GLU A 173 0.47 6.82 -14.81
CA GLU A 173 1.09 7.35 -16.03
C GLU A 173 1.40 6.25 -17.05
N GLU A 174 1.98 5.14 -16.61
CA GLU A 174 2.44 4.08 -17.52
C GLU A 174 1.35 3.04 -17.83
N ARG A 175 0.36 2.90 -16.95
CA ARG A 175 -0.80 2.00 -17.10
C ARG A 175 -2.09 2.73 -16.73
N PRO A 176 -2.51 3.71 -17.56
CA PRO A 176 -3.72 4.49 -17.28
C PRO A 176 -4.97 3.61 -17.25
N GLY A 177 -5.83 3.82 -16.26
CA GLY A 177 -7.08 3.10 -16.09
C GLY A 177 -7.81 3.49 -14.82
N PRO A 178 -9.08 3.08 -14.66
CA PRO A 178 -9.89 3.52 -13.52
C PRO A 178 -9.27 3.13 -12.17
N ASN A 179 -8.67 1.96 -12.06
CA ASN A 179 -8.06 1.49 -10.82
C ASN A 179 -6.77 2.24 -10.49
N SER A 180 -5.88 2.43 -11.48
CA SER A 180 -4.62 3.16 -11.25
C SER A 180 -4.88 4.63 -10.90
N TYR A 181 -5.88 5.26 -11.48
CA TYR A 181 -6.30 6.61 -11.09
C TYR A 181 -7.01 6.64 -9.73
N LEU A 182 -7.76 5.60 -9.37
CA LEU A 182 -8.37 5.47 -8.03
C LEU A 182 -7.28 5.33 -6.96
N ASP A 183 -6.26 4.50 -7.18
CA ASP A 183 -5.12 4.34 -6.27
C ASP A 183 -4.39 5.68 -6.10
N LEU A 184 -4.10 6.36 -7.21
CA LEU A 184 -3.47 7.68 -7.15
C LEU A 184 -4.32 8.70 -6.37
N ALA A 185 -5.62 8.75 -6.63
CA ALA A 185 -6.53 9.63 -5.90
C ALA A 185 -6.55 9.30 -4.40
N THR A 186 -6.60 8.01 -4.06
CA THR A 186 -6.63 7.54 -2.67
C THR A 186 -5.37 7.97 -1.91
N PHE A 187 -4.18 7.68 -2.45
CA PHE A 187 -2.95 8.07 -1.79
C PHE A 187 -2.71 9.58 -1.77
N ALA A 188 -3.18 10.31 -2.78
CA ALA A 188 -3.15 11.76 -2.78
C ALA A 188 -4.10 12.36 -1.71
N PHE A 189 -5.27 11.78 -1.47
CA PHE A 189 -6.12 12.18 -0.33
C PHE A 189 -5.46 11.84 1.01
N LEU A 190 -4.86 10.66 1.15
CA LEU A 190 -4.20 10.23 2.38
C LEU A 190 -2.97 11.08 2.70
N SER A 191 -2.18 11.47 1.70
CA SER A 191 -1.02 12.37 1.86
C SER A 191 -1.40 13.84 2.03
N GLY A 192 -2.67 14.21 1.80
CA GLY A 192 -3.16 15.58 1.89
C GLY A 192 -3.00 16.42 0.62
N ASP A 193 -2.51 15.83 -0.48
CA ASP A 193 -2.44 16.51 -1.79
C ASP A 193 -3.82 16.49 -2.49
N THR A 194 -4.71 17.35 -2.01
CA THR A 194 -6.08 17.46 -2.53
C THR A 194 -6.14 17.80 -4.02
N LYS A 195 -5.15 18.56 -4.53
CA LYS A 195 -5.11 18.95 -5.94
C LYS A 195 -4.80 17.75 -6.85
N ALA A 196 -3.82 16.93 -6.46
CA ALA A 196 -3.52 15.70 -7.19
C ALA A 196 -4.69 14.70 -7.08
N ALA A 197 -5.29 14.58 -5.88
CA ALA A 197 -6.45 13.73 -5.63
C ALA A 197 -7.66 14.07 -6.52
N GLU A 198 -8.02 15.34 -6.61
CA GLU A 198 -9.13 15.81 -7.47
C GLU A 198 -8.85 15.56 -8.96
N LYS A 199 -7.60 15.78 -9.40
CA LYS A 199 -7.20 15.48 -10.78
C LYS A 199 -7.35 13.99 -11.07
N ALA A 200 -6.76 13.15 -10.23
CA ALA A 200 -6.81 11.69 -10.40
C ALA A 200 -8.25 11.16 -10.32
N SER A 201 -9.08 11.72 -9.45
CA SER A 201 -10.52 11.36 -9.35
C SER A 201 -11.28 11.64 -10.65
N LYS A 202 -11.01 12.75 -11.31
CA LYS A 202 -11.62 13.09 -12.60
C LYS A 202 -11.19 12.10 -13.70
N GLU A 203 -9.91 11.76 -13.75
CA GLU A 203 -9.39 10.78 -14.72
C GLU A 203 -9.98 9.39 -14.47
N ALA A 204 -10.10 8.98 -13.19
CA ALA A 204 -10.74 7.72 -12.82
C ALA A 204 -12.19 7.65 -13.32
N LEU A 205 -13.00 8.69 -13.06
CA LEU A 205 -14.39 8.77 -13.49
C LEU A 205 -14.54 8.88 -15.00
N ALA A 206 -13.60 9.51 -15.70
CA ALA A 206 -13.58 9.58 -17.15
C ALA A 206 -13.23 8.23 -17.82
N SER A 207 -12.59 7.32 -17.06
CA SER A 207 -12.12 6.02 -17.53
C SER A 207 -13.16 4.89 -17.39
N VAL A 208 -14.34 5.17 -16.85
CA VAL A 208 -15.44 4.20 -16.67
C VAL A 208 -16.70 4.63 -17.42
N ASP A 209 -17.53 3.64 -17.76
CA ASP A 209 -18.86 3.89 -18.31
C ASP A 209 -19.87 4.37 -17.22
N GLU A 210 -21.07 4.77 -17.62
CA GLU A 210 -22.11 5.26 -16.69
C GLU A 210 -22.47 4.25 -15.62
N SER A 211 -22.38 2.94 -15.89
CA SER A 211 -22.72 1.89 -14.94
C SER A 211 -21.70 1.77 -13.80
N GLY A 212 -20.42 2.05 -14.07
CA GLY A 212 -19.33 2.03 -13.09
C GLY A 212 -19.19 3.30 -12.26
N LYS A 213 -19.68 4.45 -12.77
CA LYS A 213 -19.47 5.76 -12.14
C LYS A 213 -19.95 5.84 -10.72
N SER A 214 -21.17 5.38 -10.43
CA SER A 214 -21.75 5.49 -9.08
C SER A 214 -20.94 4.74 -8.02
N ALA A 215 -20.46 3.54 -8.36
CA ALA A 215 -19.59 2.74 -7.46
C ALA A 215 -18.25 3.45 -7.23
N LEU A 216 -17.61 3.93 -8.29
CA LEU A 216 -16.34 4.62 -8.24
C LEU A 216 -16.43 5.96 -7.48
N GLU A 217 -17.50 6.74 -7.67
CA GLU A 217 -17.76 7.95 -6.87
C GLU A 217 -17.88 7.63 -5.37
N GLY A 218 -18.53 6.51 -5.03
CA GLY A 218 -18.62 6.05 -3.65
C GLY A 218 -17.24 5.77 -3.03
N GLN A 219 -16.35 5.10 -3.79
CA GLN A 219 -14.98 4.80 -3.37
C GLN A 219 -14.14 6.09 -3.21
N LEU A 220 -14.21 6.99 -4.17
CA LEU A 220 -13.50 8.28 -4.12
C LEU A 220 -13.94 9.15 -2.94
N LYS A 221 -15.25 9.22 -2.66
CA LYS A 221 -15.79 9.92 -1.48
C LYS A 221 -15.34 9.26 -0.16
N ALA A 222 -15.21 7.94 -0.12
CA ALA A 222 -14.67 7.24 1.03
C ALA A 222 -13.19 7.58 1.24
N ALA A 223 -12.38 7.51 0.18
CA ALA A 223 -10.96 7.89 0.21
C ALA A 223 -10.75 9.34 0.67
N GLU A 224 -11.56 10.28 0.17
CA GLU A 224 -11.52 11.69 0.59
C GLU A 224 -11.79 11.85 2.09
N ARG A 225 -12.83 11.18 2.60
CA ARG A 225 -13.17 11.23 4.03
C ARG A 225 -12.06 10.66 4.90
N GLN A 226 -11.51 9.51 4.50
CA GLN A 226 -10.40 8.86 5.19
C GLN A 226 -9.15 9.75 5.20
N GLY A 227 -8.80 10.33 4.06
CA GLY A 227 -7.68 11.25 3.95
C GLY A 227 -7.83 12.45 4.87
N LYS A 228 -9.01 13.11 4.88
CA LYS A 228 -9.30 14.23 5.79
C LYS A 228 -9.20 13.84 7.26
N ALA A 229 -9.67 12.66 7.64
CA ALA A 229 -9.60 12.16 9.02
C ALA A 229 -8.14 11.91 9.41
N LEU A 230 -7.36 11.20 8.58
CA LEU A 230 -5.96 10.90 8.83
C LEU A 230 -5.12 12.18 8.95
N GLN A 231 -5.29 13.14 8.03
CA GLN A 231 -4.53 14.40 8.06
C GLN A 231 -4.82 15.22 9.32
N ARG A 232 -6.06 15.22 9.83
CA ARG A 232 -6.39 15.84 11.12
C ARG A 232 -5.66 15.18 12.29
N GLN A 233 -5.58 13.85 12.27
CA GLN A 233 -4.90 13.11 13.35
C GLN A 233 -3.40 13.32 13.34
N LEU A 234 -2.76 13.27 12.15
CA LEU A 234 -1.34 13.55 12.01
C LEU A 234 -1.01 14.96 12.53
N LYS A 235 -1.82 15.95 12.19
CA LYS A 235 -1.67 17.31 12.69
C LYS A 235 -1.83 17.41 14.22
N ASN A 236 -2.85 16.75 14.79
CA ASN A 236 -3.06 16.77 16.24
C ASN A 236 -1.89 16.10 16.99
N GLN A 237 -1.26 15.08 16.39
CA GLN A 237 -0.08 14.45 16.95
C GLN A 237 1.14 15.37 16.93
N GLU A 238 1.35 16.14 15.86
CA GLU A 238 2.42 17.13 15.77
C GLU A 238 2.25 18.25 16.81
N ASP A 239 1.01 18.67 17.06
CA ASP A 239 0.67 19.68 18.06
C ASP A 239 0.72 19.15 19.52
N GLY A 240 1.14 17.89 19.76
CA GLY A 240 1.23 17.26 21.07
C GLY A 240 -0.13 16.95 21.73
N GLN A 241 -1.20 16.99 20.98
CA GLN A 241 -2.57 16.77 21.44
C GLN A 241 -3.11 15.38 21.09
N GLY A 242 -2.46 14.33 21.58
CA GLY A 242 -3.07 13.00 21.56
C GLY A 242 -2.27 11.91 20.82
N ALA A 243 -2.47 10.67 21.29
CA ALA A 243 -2.10 9.47 20.54
C ALA A 243 -3.01 9.34 19.31
N ILE A 244 -2.50 8.76 18.23
CA ILE A 244 -3.31 8.45 17.03
C ILE A 244 -4.46 7.54 17.48
N GLU A 245 -5.63 8.11 17.67
CA GLU A 245 -6.87 7.33 17.73
C GLU A 245 -7.24 6.98 16.29
N ASN A 246 -7.65 5.74 16.10
CA ASN A 246 -7.94 5.09 14.83
C ASN A 246 -8.59 6.02 13.78
N PRO A 247 -7.92 6.40 12.67
CA PRO A 247 -8.46 7.30 11.66
C PRO A 247 -9.69 6.74 10.91
N PHE A 248 -10.00 5.48 11.14
CA PHE A 248 -10.99 4.73 10.40
C PHE A 248 -12.17 4.25 11.28
N GLU A 249 -12.33 4.82 12.46
CA GLU A 249 -13.54 4.56 13.25
C GLU A 249 -14.75 5.04 12.42
N PRO A 250 -15.77 4.19 12.22
CA PRO A 250 -17.00 4.65 11.57
C PRO A 250 -17.51 5.86 12.36
N LEU A 251 -17.64 7.00 11.73
CA LEU A 251 -18.30 8.16 12.33
C LEU A 251 -19.67 7.68 12.79
N GLU A 252 -19.87 7.60 14.11
CA GLU A 252 -21.19 7.36 14.64
C GLU A 252 -22.15 8.39 14.00
N PRO A 253 -23.30 7.95 13.48
CA PRO A 253 -24.27 8.92 12.98
C PRO A 253 -24.58 9.86 14.14
N ASP A 254 -24.43 11.18 13.90
CA ASP A 254 -24.70 12.26 14.82
C ASP A 254 -25.88 11.88 15.71
N SER A 255 -25.62 11.67 16.98
CA SER A 255 -26.69 11.53 17.98
C SER A 255 -27.42 12.85 18.00
N ALA A 256 -28.56 12.88 17.35
CA ALA A 256 -29.46 14.01 17.38
C ALA A 256 -29.68 14.45 18.84
N PRO A 257 -29.65 15.76 19.15
CA PRO A 257 -29.91 16.22 20.49
C PRO A 257 -31.30 15.75 20.91
N ALA A 258 -31.35 15.08 22.05
CA ALA A 258 -32.62 14.65 22.64
C ALA A 258 -33.56 15.84 22.85
N PRO A 259 -34.86 15.64 22.68
CA PRO A 259 -35.89 16.69 22.77
C PRO A 259 -36.02 17.25 24.19
#